data_dfbe1da158db9f730bacfdbea8188cee
#
_entry.id   dfbe1da158db9f730bacfdbea8188cee
#
_cell.length_a   1.000
_cell.length_b   1.000
_cell.length_c   1.000
_cell.angle_alpha   90.00
_cell.angle_beta   90.00
_cell.angle_gamma   90.00
#
_symmetry.space_group_name_H-M   'P 1'
#
loop_
_entity.id
_entity.type
_entity.pdbx_description
1 polymer ?
#
loop_
_entity_poly.entity_id
_entity_poly.type
_entity_poly.pdbx_seq_one_letter_code
_entity_poly.pdbx_strand_id
1 'polypeptide(L)'
;MRDSEASTPPLALLLDVDGPIASPVTRTVTPGIIADLLALTAAGIPVIFNTGRSDAFIREQVMDPMLAAGMPAGLTVHAICEKGAVWFSYTGAGPGTVHVDNALAVPAAFGDDVRRLVAEDYAAHMFFDETKRAMVSVEQHVDVANADYRAEQALFDADAMDLMQRHGLGVVRLDRHVPDSDDAIDYRVDPTIISTDIESVRLGKDLGASRAVELLAAQGITPQAWRTVGDSRTDYAMADWLFHNDHPVKHVDVRPADGIPVKPYEVLTAADLGLGADVIHDDAGAAFLRHWRAALAG
;
A
#
# COMPACT_ATOMS: atom_id res chain seq x y z
N MET A 1 -2.27 -18.35 29.73
CA MET A 1 -1.82 -18.43 28.32
C MET A 1 -2.62 -19.55 27.70
N ARG A 2 -3.54 -19.26 26.79
CA ARG A 2 -4.12 -20.31 25.95
C ARG A 2 -3.11 -20.52 24.82
N ASP A 3 -2.63 -21.75 24.63
CA ASP A 3 -1.89 -22.12 23.45
C ASP A 3 -2.77 -21.78 22.24
N SER A 4 -2.36 -20.81 21.42
CA SER A 4 -3.06 -20.54 20.19
C SER A 4 -2.79 -21.73 19.28
N GLU A 5 -3.81 -22.56 19.06
CA GLU A 5 -3.73 -23.60 18.05
C GLU A 5 -3.36 -22.94 16.72
N ALA A 6 -2.35 -23.50 16.04
CA ALA A 6 -1.90 -23.01 14.74
C ALA A 6 -3.10 -23.05 13.77
N SER A 7 -3.39 -21.92 13.12
CA SER A 7 -4.49 -21.80 12.16
C SER A 7 -3.95 -21.86 10.72
N THR A 8 -4.58 -22.70 9.90
CA THR A 8 -4.22 -22.87 8.49
C THR A 8 -5.43 -22.53 7.61
N PRO A 9 -5.74 -21.21 7.43
CA PRO A 9 -6.84 -20.82 6.57
C PRO A 9 -6.56 -21.21 5.11
N PRO A 10 -7.61 -21.49 4.31
CA PRO A 10 -7.44 -21.91 2.92
C PRO A 10 -6.86 -20.78 2.05
N LEU A 11 -7.02 -19.54 2.48
CA LEU A 11 -6.67 -18.34 1.73
C LEU A 11 -6.27 -17.21 2.67
N ALA A 12 -5.36 -16.32 2.22
CA ALA A 12 -5.16 -14.98 2.75
C ALA A 12 -5.22 -13.95 1.63
N LEU A 13 -5.71 -12.75 1.93
CA LEU A 13 -5.85 -11.63 1.00
C LEU A 13 -4.83 -10.56 1.33
N LEU A 14 -4.04 -10.16 0.33
CA LEU A 14 -3.09 -9.03 0.39
C LEU A 14 -3.50 -8.01 -0.66
N LEU A 15 -4.09 -6.92 -0.23
CA LEU A 15 -4.86 -6.01 -1.05
C LEU A 15 -4.16 -4.64 -1.13
N ASP A 16 -3.89 -4.15 -2.35
CA ASP A 16 -3.71 -2.71 -2.49
C ASP A 16 -5.03 -2.00 -2.20
N VAL A 17 -4.97 -0.71 -1.90
CA VAL A 17 -6.14 0.06 -1.49
C VAL A 17 -6.61 0.98 -2.60
N ASP A 18 -5.73 1.82 -3.12
CA ASP A 18 -6.07 2.74 -4.20
C ASP A 18 -6.32 1.95 -5.50
N GLY A 19 -7.49 2.05 -6.05
CA GLY A 19 -7.93 1.27 -7.20
C GLY A 19 -8.75 0.05 -6.79
N PRO A 20 -8.18 -1.03 -6.23
CA PRO A 20 -8.93 -2.26 -5.98
C PRO A 20 -10.01 -2.16 -4.89
N ILE A 21 -9.80 -1.33 -3.87
CA ILE A 21 -10.66 -1.23 -2.69
C ILE A 21 -11.31 0.15 -2.59
N ALA A 22 -10.52 1.20 -2.72
CA ALA A 22 -11.00 2.57 -2.79
C ALA A 22 -11.07 3.02 -4.26
N SER A 23 -12.21 3.57 -4.64
CA SER A 23 -12.42 4.09 -6.00
C SER A 23 -11.37 5.15 -6.35
N PRO A 24 -10.71 5.06 -7.51
CA PRO A 24 -9.75 6.08 -7.93
C PRO A 24 -10.42 7.44 -8.23
N VAL A 25 -11.75 7.46 -8.40
CA VAL A 25 -12.53 8.66 -8.69
C VAL A 25 -12.99 9.35 -7.42
N THR A 26 -13.66 8.60 -6.51
CA THR A 26 -14.24 9.15 -5.28
C THR A 26 -13.29 9.07 -4.09
N ARG A 27 -12.23 8.27 -4.19
CA ARG A 27 -11.27 7.94 -3.11
C ARG A 27 -11.93 7.33 -1.86
N THR A 28 -13.11 6.75 -2.03
CA THR A 28 -13.89 6.15 -0.95
C THR A 28 -14.08 4.65 -1.18
N VAL A 29 -14.30 3.92 -0.11
CA VAL A 29 -14.61 2.48 -0.14
C VAL A 29 -16.13 2.31 -0.08
N THR A 30 -16.69 1.53 -1.00
CA THR A 30 -18.14 1.33 -1.04
C THR A 30 -18.63 0.46 0.12
N PRO A 31 -19.88 0.64 0.62
CA PRO A 31 -20.45 -0.21 1.66
C PRO A 31 -20.48 -1.70 1.29
N GLY A 32 -20.58 -2.03 -0.01
CA GLY A 32 -20.54 -3.40 -0.49
C GLY A 32 -19.17 -4.06 -0.26
N ILE A 33 -18.10 -3.35 -0.57
CA ILE A 33 -16.72 -3.81 -0.32
C ILE A 33 -16.49 -3.99 1.19
N ILE A 34 -16.93 -3.05 2.02
CA ILE A 34 -16.83 -3.16 3.49
C ILE A 34 -17.54 -4.42 3.99
N ALA A 35 -18.77 -4.68 3.51
CA ALA A 35 -19.53 -5.86 3.91
C ALA A 35 -18.85 -7.18 3.49
N ASP A 36 -18.26 -7.22 2.30
CA ASP A 36 -17.54 -8.40 1.80
C ASP A 36 -16.23 -8.64 2.58
N LEU A 37 -15.47 -7.58 2.89
CA LEU A 37 -14.27 -7.67 3.73
C LEU A 37 -14.60 -8.20 5.13
N LEU A 38 -15.66 -7.69 5.75
CA LEU A 38 -16.11 -8.15 7.07
C LEU A 38 -16.54 -9.63 7.02
N ALA A 39 -17.29 -10.04 6.00
CA ALA A 39 -17.74 -11.42 5.84
C ALA A 39 -16.57 -12.39 5.63
N LEU A 40 -15.57 -12.03 4.82
CA LEU A 40 -14.37 -12.82 4.59
C LEU A 40 -13.55 -12.96 5.88
N THR A 41 -13.33 -11.84 6.60
CA THR A 41 -12.62 -11.85 7.88
C THR A 41 -13.36 -12.71 8.92
N ALA A 42 -14.70 -12.61 8.97
CA ALA A 42 -15.52 -13.42 9.87
C ALA A 42 -15.49 -14.93 9.53
N ALA A 43 -15.26 -15.28 8.27
CA ALA A 43 -15.04 -16.66 7.83
C ALA A 43 -13.60 -17.16 8.09
N GLY A 44 -12.76 -16.38 8.77
CA GLY A 44 -11.40 -16.75 9.13
C GLY A 44 -10.36 -16.54 8.03
N ILE A 45 -10.70 -15.77 6.99
CA ILE A 45 -9.75 -15.37 5.95
C ILE A 45 -8.97 -14.14 6.42
N PRO A 46 -7.64 -14.22 6.57
CA PRO A 46 -6.83 -13.05 6.88
C PRO A 46 -6.91 -12.00 5.77
N VAL A 47 -7.24 -10.77 6.15
CA VAL A 47 -7.28 -9.61 5.26
C VAL A 47 -6.18 -8.64 5.66
N ILE A 48 -5.28 -8.35 4.74
CA ILE A 48 -4.15 -7.45 4.93
C ILE A 48 -4.17 -6.41 3.81
N PHE A 49 -4.14 -5.14 4.16
CA PHE A 49 -3.95 -4.04 3.22
C PHE A 49 -2.45 -3.76 3.08
N ASN A 50 -1.98 -3.54 1.85
CA ASN A 50 -0.58 -3.22 1.54
C ASN A 50 -0.52 -2.02 0.59
N THR A 51 -0.19 -0.85 1.11
CA THR A 51 -0.36 0.42 0.42
C THR A 51 0.83 1.37 0.62
N GLY A 52 0.98 2.34 -0.29
CA GLY A 52 1.85 3.50 -0.09
C GLY A 52 1.26 4.58 0.83
N ARG A 53 -0.04 4.50 1.14
CA ARG A 53 -0.72 5.47 2.01
C ARG A 53 -0.26 5.38 3.47
N SER A 54 -0.53 6.44 4.24
CA SER A 54 -0.27 6.49 5.68
C SER A 54 -1.23 5.62 6.49
N ASP A 55 -0.87 5.31 7.74
CA ASP A 55 -1.76 4.62 8.68
C ASP A 55 -3.02 5.44 9.00
N ALA A 56 -2.91 6.76 9.01
CA ALA A 56 -4.05 7.65 9.22
C ALA A 56 -5.08 7.49 8.09
N PHE A 57 -4.63 7.49 6.83
CA PHE A 57 -5.51 7.31 5.68
C PHE A 57 -6.24 5.96 5.72
N ILE A 58 -5.52 4.86 5.99
CA ILE A 58 -6.14 3.53 6.04
C ILE A 58 -7.14 3.40 7.18
N ARG A 59 -6.85 3.98 8.33
CA ARG A 59 -7.82 4.00 9.43
C ARG A 59 -9.09 4.72 9.02
N GLU A 60 -8.97 5.94 8.52
CA GLU A 60 -10.11 6.79 8.18
C GLU A 60 -10.93 6.22 7.01
N GLN A 61 -10.28 5.77 5.95
CA GLN A 61 -10.97 5.40 4.71
C GLN A 61 -11.44 3.94 4.66
N VAL A 62 -10.84 3.05 5.44
CA VAL A 62 -11.13 1.60 5.38
C VAL A 62 -11.58 1.06 6.72
N MET A 63 -10.77 1.24 7.77
CA MET A 63 -10.97 0.52 9.03
C MET A 63 -12.06 1.11 9.90
N ASP A 64 -12.15 2.43 10.01
CA ASP A 64 -13.24 3.09 10.74
C ASP A 64 -14.62 2.83 10.06
N PRO A 65 -14.76 2.85 8.72
CA PRO A 65 -15.95 2.33 8.05
C PRO A 65 -16.26 0.86 8.35
N MET A 66 -15.27 -0.04 8.45
CA MET A 66 -15.50 -1.44 8.87
C MET A 66 -16.01 -1.51 10.32
N LEU A 67 -15.44 -0.71 11.22
CA LEU A 67 -15.89 -0.62 12.60
C LEU A 67 -17.33 -0.08 12.68
N ALA A 68 -17.63 0.99 11.96
CA ALA A 68 -18.97 1.58 11.88
C ALA A 68 -20.02 0.62 11.29
N ALA A 69 -19.61 -0.28 10.38
CA ALA A 69 -20.44 -1.35 9.83
C ALA A 69 -20.62 -2.54 10.79
N GLY A 70 -20.09 -2.46 12.03
CA GLY A 70 -20.30 -3.46 13.06
C GLY A 70 -19.25 -4.56 13.11
N MET A 71 -18.00 -4.26 12.82
CA MET A 71 -16.88 -5.22 12.95
C MET A 71 -16.85 -5.83 14.36
N PRO A 72 -17.02 -7.16 14.52
CA PRO A 72 -16.96 -7.80 15.83
C PRO A 72 -15.61 -7.65 16.53
N ALA A 73 -15.60 -7.51 17.85
CA ALA A 73 -14.39 -7.29 18.65
C ALA A 73 -13.31 -8.37 18.49
N GLY A 74 -13.71 -9.59 18.15
CA GLY A 74 -12.79 -10.72 17.93
C GLY A 74 -12.20 -10.80 16.52
N LEU A 75 -12.63 -9.97 15.58
CA LEU A 75 -12.08 -9.93 14.24
C LEU A 75 -10.87 -9.00 14.18
N THR A 76 -9.90 -9.38 13.37
CA THR A 76 -8.67 -8.61 13.16
C THR A 76 -8.39 -8.48 11.68
N VAL A 77 -8.07 -7.28 11.24
CA VAL A 77 -7.50 -6.98 9.93
C VAL A 77 -6.14 -6.30 10.12
N HIS A 78 -5.29 -6.34 9.12
CA HIS A 78 -3.96 -5.77 9.19
C HIS A 78 -3.77 -4.73 8.10
N ALA A 79 -2.95 -3.71 8.39
CA ALA A 79 -2.50 -2.76 7.39
C ALA A 79 -0.98 -2.65 7.42
N ILE A 80 -0.42 -2.64 6.24
CA ILE A 80 0.97 -2.37 5.95
C ILE A 80 0.97 -1.12 5.07
N CYS A 81 1.48 -0.05 5.62
CA CYS A 81 1.45 1.30 5.08
C CYS A 81 2.86 1.73 4.68
N GLU A 82 2.93 2.84 3.95
CA GLU A 82 4.20 3.43 3.52
C GLU A 82 5.14 2.38 2.91
N LYS A 83 4.58 1.58 1.98
CA LYS A 83 5.31 0.57 1.19
C LYS A 83 6.10 -0.42 2.07
N GLY A 84 5.58 -0.77 3.26
CA GLY A 84 6.18 -1.75 4.17
C GLY A 84 6.86 -1.19 5.41
N ALA A 85 7.08 0.14 5.49
CA ALA A 85 7.78 0.75 6.63
C ALA A 85 6.90 0.90 7.88
N VAL A 86 5.59 0.96 7.73
CA VAL A 86 4.64 1.19 8.83
C VAL A 86 3.59 0.10 8.83
N TRP A 87 3.26 -0.48 9.99
CA TRP A 87 2.22 -1.51 10.05
C TRP A 87 1.48 -1.50 11.38
N PHE A 88 0.25 -1.96 11.35
CA PHE A 88 -0.59 -2.14 12.55
C PHE A 88 -1.70 -3.15 12.32
N SER A 89 -2.30 -3.62 13.40
CA SER A 89 -3.51 -4.42 13.37
C SER A 89 -4.70 -3.58 13.85
N TYR A 90 -5.88 -3.86 13.31
CA TYR A 90 -7.12 -3.21 13.70
C TYR A 90 -8.15 -4.27 14.08
N THR A 91 -8.82 -4.08 15.18
CA THR A 91 -9.85 -5.00 15.70
C THR A 91 -11.19 -4.30 15.84
N GLY A 92 -12.26 -5.04 16.10
CA GLY A 92 -13.55 -4.45 16.46
C GLY A 92 -13.53 -3.59 17.74
N ALA A 93 -12.42 -3.60 18.50
CA ALA A 93 -12.19 -2.70 19.62
C ALA A 93 -11.42 -1.43 19.23
N GLY A 94 -11.01 -1.31 17.97
CA GLY A 94 -10.25 -0.18 17.43
C GLY A 94 -8.80 -0.52 17.04
N PRO A 95 -7.98 0.51 16.76
CA PRO A 95 -6.61 0.35 16.30
C PRO A 95 -5.70 -0.22 17.39
N GLY A 96 -4.81 -1.12 16.98
CA GLY A 96 -3.66 -1.53 17.76
C GLY A 96 -2.50 -0.53 17.68
N THR A 97 -1.36 -0.93 18.24
CA THR A 97 -0.14 -0.13 18.17
C THR A 97 0.35 -0.01 16.73
N VAL A 98 0.70 1.20 16.32
CA VAL A 98 1.38 1.45 15.04
C VAL A 98 2.87 1.22 15.24
N HIS A 99 3.43 0.37 14.40
CA HIS A 99 4.86 0.06 14.35
C HIS A 99 5.50 0.79 13.19
N VAL A 100 6.71 1.30 13.38
CA VAL A 100 7.52 1.97 12.37
C VAL A 100 8.89 1.32 12.31
N ASP A 101 9.33 0.95 11.12
CA ASP A 101 10.70 0.50 10.89
C ASP A 101 11.62 1.74 10.76
N ASN A 102 12.16 2.18 11.88
CA ASN A 102 13.02 3.36 11.93
C ASN A 102 14.32 3.21 11.12
N ALA A 103 14.73 1.97 10.78
CA ALA A 103 15.90 1.75 9.94
C ALA A 103 15.62 2.06 8.45
N LEU A 104 14.35 2.20 8.08
CA LEU A 104 13.91 2.56 6.74
C LEU A 104 13.35 3.99 6.68
N ALA A 105 13.26 4.66 7.82
CA ALA A 105 12.72 6.00 7.87
C ALA A 105 13.71 7.03 7.29
N VAL A 106 13.15 8.01 6.62
CA VAL A 106 13.90 9.23 6.23
C VAL A 106 14.29 9.98 7.50
N PRO A 107 15.53 10.50 7.61
CA PRO A 107 15.97 11.24 8.80
C PRO A 107 15.06 12.45 9.09
N ALA A 108 14.65 12.60 10.36
CA ALA A 108 13.71 13.64 10.76
C ALA A 108 14.20 15.06 10.39
N ALA A 109 15.52 15.34 10.57
CA ALA A 109 16.08 16.63 10.22
C ALA A 109 15.94 16.96 8.72
N PHE A 110 16.05 15.94 7.85
CA PHE A 110 15.80 16.12 6.42
C PHE A 110 14.30 16.40 6.16
N GLY A 111 13.39 15.64 6.79
CA GLY A 111 11.94 15.87 6.69
C GLY A 111 11.54 17.29 7.13
N ASP A 112 12.14 17.80 8.20
CA ASP A 112 11.91 19.17 8.68
C ASP A 112 12.38 20.22 7.67
N ASP A 113 13.50 19.98 7.00
CA ASP A 113 14.00 20.89 5.96
C ASP A 113 13.16 20.84 4.69
N VAL A 114 12.65 19.65 4.28
CA VAL A 114 11.69 19.53 3.17
C VAL A 114 10.39 20.27 3.50
N ARG A 115 9.88 20.11 4.72
CA ARG A 115 8.67 20.85 5.16
C ARG A 115 8.84 22.34 5.03
N ARG A 116 10.03 22.86 5.43
CA ARG A 116 10.35 24.29 5.29
C ARG A 116 10.46 24.69 3.83
N LEU A 117 11.16 23.93 3.01
CA LEU A 117 11.30 24.18 1.56
C LEU A 117 9.92 24.26 0.88
N VAL A 118 9.03 23.32 1.18
CA VAL A 118 7.66 23.34 0.63
C VAL A 118 6.91 24.59 1.06
N ALA A 119 6.99 24.96 2.35
CA ALA A 119 6.28 26.12 2.89
C ALA A 119 6.79 27.46 2.34
N GLU A 120 8.09 27.56 2.06
CA GLU A 120 8.71 28.81 1.58
C GLU A 120 8.59 28.97 0.07
N ASP A 121 8.82 27.90 -0.71
CA ASP A 121 9.00 28.01 -2.16
C ASP A 121 7.88 27.35 -3.00
N TYR A 122 7.17 26.34 -2.45
CA TYR A 122 6.27 25.48 -3.23
C TYR A 122 4.82 25.47 -2.73
N ALA A 123 4.48 26.19 -1.66
CA ALA A 123 3.18 26.16 -1.00
C ALA A 123 1.98 26.52 -1.90
N ALA A 124 2.21 27.19 -3.04
CA ALA A 124 1.17 27.51 -4.01
C ALA A 124 0.68 26.30 -4.81
N HIS A 125 1.50 25.23 -4.93
CA HIS A 125 1.23 24.12 -5.82
C HIS A 125 1.15 22.78 -5.11
N MET A 126 1.81 22.65 -3.95
CA MET A 126 1.92 21.39 -3.23
C MET A 126 2.01 21.60 -1.72
N PHE A 127 1.78 20.52 -0.98
CA PHE A 127 1.86 20.50 0.47
C PHE A 127 2.65 19.28 0.98
N PHE A 128 3.25 19.43 2.14
CA PHE A 128 3.90 18.34 2.85
C PHE A 128 2.84 17.47 3.55
N ASP A 129 2.85 16.14 3.30
CA ASP A 129 1.93 15.22 3.98
C ASP A 129 2.41 14.90 5.40
N GLU A 130 1.80 15.57 6.38
CA GLU A 130 2.11 15.39 7.81
C GLU A 130 1.67 14.03 8.37
N THR A 131 0.98 13.20 7.60
CA THR A 131 0.49 11.91 8.07
C THR A 131 1.50 10.78 7.92
N LYS A 132 2.57 10.99 7.16
CA LYS A 132 3.64 10.00 6.96
C LYS A 132 4.56 9.91 8.16
N ARG A 133 5.08 8.69 8.41
CA ARG A 133 5.93 8.39 9.57
C ARG A 133 7.35 7.99 9.20
N ALA A 134 7.53 7.31 8.08
CA ALA A 134 8.81 6.77 7.65
C ALA A 134 9.29 7.39 6.33
N MET A 135 8.40 7.79 5.46
CA MET A 135 8.73 8.47 4.22
C MET A 135 8.31 9.95 4.29
N VAL A 136 8.83 10.76 3.39
CA VAL A 136 8.34 12.11 3.12
C VAL A 136 7.53 12.06 1.84
N SER A 137 6.32 12.61 1.86
CA SER A 137 5.49 12.77 0.65
C SER A 137 5.10 14.23 0.52
N VAL A 138 5.25 14.77 -0.68
CA VAL A 138 4.83 16.14 -1.03
C VAL A 138 3.79 16.01 -2.13
N GLU A 139 2.56 16.40 -1.82
CA GLU A 139 1.39 16.12 -2.66
C GLU A 139 0.85 17.38 -3.33
N GLN A 140 0.28 17.22 -4.50
CA GLN A 140 -0.42 18.25 -5.26
C GLN A 140 -1.64 18.76 -4.49
N HIS A 141 -1.85 20.08 -4.43
CA HIS A 141 -3.12 20.64 -4.01
C HIS A 141 -4.24 20.27 -4.98
N VAL A 142 -5.42 19.93 -4.45
CA VAL A 142 -6.55 19.45 -5.26
C VAL A 142 -7.12 20.49 -6.22
N ASP A 143 -6.90 21.77 -5.95
CA ASP A 143 -7.33 22.92 -6.74
C ASP A 143 -6.28 23.42 -7.74
N VAL A 144 -5.09 22.81 -7.76
CA VAL A 144 -4.02 23.12 -8.71
C VAL A 144 -4.14 22.22 -9.94
N ALA A 145 -4.04 22.81 -11.12
CA ALA A 145 -4.03 22.03 -12.36
C ALA A 145 -2.80 21.14 -12.43
N ASN A 146 -2.98 19.89 -12.87
CA ASN A 146 -1.88 18.89 -12.90
C ASN A 146 -0.68 19.35 -13.76
N ALA A 147 -0.92 20.09 -14.85
CA ALA A 147 0.17 20.62 -15.68
C ALA A 147 1.06 21.61 -14.92
N ASP A 148 0.46 22.49 -14.12
CA ASP A 148 1.18 23.49 -13.32
C ASP A 148 1.93 22.79 -12.18
N TYR A 149 1.26 21.85 -11.48
CA TYR A 149 1.90 21.01 -10.48
C TYR A 149 3.13 20.28 -11.04
N ARG A 150 3.00 19.64 -12.20
CA ARG A 150 4.11 18.86 -12.81
C ARG A 150 5.33 19.73 -13.17
N ALA A 151 5.11 20.98 -13.54
CA ALA A 151 6.20 21.93 -13.78
C ALA A 151 6.96 22.24 -12.48
N GLU A 152 6.23 22.54 -11.41
CA GLU A 152 6.81 22.83 -10.09
C GLU A 152 7.40 21.56 -9.43
N GLN A 153 6.79 20.39 -9.62
CA GLN A 153 7.30 19.11 -9.16
C GLN A 153 8.73 18.85 -9.65
N ALA A 154 9.00 19.16 -10.91
CA ALA A 154 10.33 18.95 -11.48
C ALA A 154 11.41 19.83 -10.81
N LEU A 155 11.05 21.04 -10.39
CA LEU A 155 11.92 21.95 -9.63
C LEU A 155 12.10 21.45 -8.20
N PHE A 156 10.99 21.12 -7.55
CA PHE A 156 11.02 20.54 -6.19
C PHE A 156 11.87 19.27 -6.12
N ASP A 157 11.74 18.36 -7.08
CA ASP A 157 12.53 17.12 -7.12
C ASP A 157 14.04 17.38 -7.21
N ALA A 158 14.44 18.43 -7.96
CA ALA A 158 15.83 18.82 -8.05
C ALA A 158 16.34 19.41 -6.71
N ASP A 159 15.56 20.28 -6.09
CA ASP A 159 15.88 20.87 -4.78
C ASP A 159 15.91 19.82 -3.68
N ALA A 160 15.01 18.84 -3.71
CA ALA A 160 14.97 17.72 -2.78
C ALA A 160 16.23 16.84 -2.90
N MET A 161 16.69 16.57 -4.13
CA MET A 161 17.96 15.85 -4.35
C MET A 161 19.18 16.63 -3.83
N ASP A 162 19.22 17.95 -4.07
CA ASP A 162 20.29 18.81 -3.58
C ASP A 162 20.26 18.90 -2.03
N LEU A 163 19.07 18.88 -1.44
CA LEU A 163 18.89 18.82 0.01
C LEU A 163 19.41 17.48 0.58
N MET A 164 19.09 16.34 -0.07
CA MET A 164 19.64 15.03 0.31
C MET A 164 21.18 15.06 0.35
N GLN A 165 21.81 15.62 -0.68
CA GLN A 165 23.27 15.75 -0.73
C GLN A 165 23.82 16.61 0.41
N ARG A 166 23.15 17.73 0.76
CA ARG A 166 23.56 18.57 1.90
C ARG A 166 23.47 17.83 3.23
N HIS A 167 22.55 16.86 3.35
CA HIS A 167 22.45 15.97 4.51
C HIS A 167 23.41 14.77 4.45
N GLY A 168 24.24 14.65 3.40
CA GLY A 168 25.17 13.52 3.22
C GLY A 168 24.45 12.20 2.92
N LEU A 169 23.25 12.25 2.35
CA LEU A 169 22.43 11.08 2.05
C LEU A 169 22.56 10.71 0.57
N GLY A 170 22.83 9.45 0.30
CA GLY A 170 22.87 8.92 -1.07
C GLY A 170 21.45 8.74 -1.62
N VAL A 171 21.23 9.27 -2.84
CA VAL A 171 19.90 9.35 -3.43
C VAL A 171 19.89 9.01 -4.92
N VAL A 172 18.82 8.37 -5.37
CA VAL A 172 18.51 8.15 -6.79
C VAL A 172 17.18 8.80 -7.15
N ARG A 173 17.13 9.39 -8.34
CA ARG A 173 15.90 9.84 -9.00
C ARG A 173 15.94 9.45 -10.47
N LEU A 174 15.06 8.57 -10.88
CA LEU A 174 15.09 7.97 -12.23
C LEU A 174 16.48 7.38 -12.53
N ASP A 175 17.17 7.92 -13.53
CA ASP A 175 18.52 7.54 -13.96
C ASP A 175 19.65 8.38 -13.30
N ARG A 176 19.30 9.42 -12.53
CA ARG A 176 20.29 10.25 -11.81
C ARG A 176 20.61 9.61 -10.45
N HIS A 177 21.86 9.15 -10.31
CA HIS A 177 22.39 8.52 -9.10
C HIS A 177 23.39 9.46 -8.44
N VAL A 178 23.22 9.72 -7.16
CA VAL A 178 24.13 10.55 -6.35
C VAL A 178 24.42 9.80 -5.06
N PRO A 179 25.50 9.01 -5.00
CA PRO A 179 25.86 8.28 -3.81
C PRO A 179 26.34 9.21 -2.68
N ASP A 180 26.31 8.73 -1.47
CA ASP A 180 26.90 9.38 -0.30
C ASP A 180 28.43 9.19 -0.24
N SER A 181 29.06 9.56 0.90
CA SER A 181 30.51 9.45 1.10
C SER A 181 31.02 8.00 1.14
N ASP A 182 30.16 7.03 1.39
CA ASP A 182 30.46 5.59 1.47
C ASP A 182 30.07 4.85 0.18
N ASP A 183 29.78 5.60 -0.89
CA ASP A 183 29.31 5.10 -2.20
C ASP A 183 27.96 4.37 -2.12
N ALA A 184 27.14 4.66 -1.11
CA ALA A 184 25.83 4.07 -0.90
C ALA A 184 24.70 4.96 -1.45
N ILE A 185 23.59 4.33 -1.85
CA ILE A 185 22.32 4.98 -2.23
C ILE A 185 21.20 4.32 -1.44
N ASP A 186 20.80 4.96 -0.36
CA ASP A 186 19.78 4.43 0.55
C ASP A 186 18.37 5.00 0.30
N TYR A 187 18.30 6.10 -0.47
CA TYR A 187 17.03 6.81 -0.69
C TYR A 187 16.76 7.02 -2.17
N ARG A 188 15.45 7.22 -2.48
CA ARG A 188 15.00 7.65 -3.79
C ARG A 188 14.05 8.83 -3.69
N VAL A 189 14.06 9.67 -4.71
CA VAL A 189 13.01 10.64 -5.00
C VAL A 189 12.16 10.05 -6.12
N ASP A 190 10.94 9.68 -5.80
CA ASP A 190 10.01 8.95 -6.67
C ASP A 190 8.81 9.83 -7.04
N PRO A 191 8.85 10.55 -8.19
CA PRO A 191 7.74 11.38 -8.63
C PRO A 191 6.61 10.52 -9.18
N THR A 192 5.42 10.76 -8.67
CA THR A 192 4.15 10.21 -9.18
C THR A 192 3.37 11.26 -9.96
N ILE A 193 2.15 10.95 -10.38
CA ILE A 193 1.28 11.91 -11.08
C ILE A 193 0.87 13.08 -10.17
N ILE A 194 0.70 12.83 -8.88
CA ILE A 194 0.13 13.77 -7.90
C ILE A 194 0.99 13.98 -6.65
N SER A 195 2.15 13.33 -6.55
CA SER A 195 3.05 13.47 -5.41
C SER A 195 4.51 13.24 -5.82
N THR A 196 5.42 13.69 -4.98
CA THR A 196 6.80 13.19 -4.93
C THR A 196 7.01 12.52 -3.60
N ASP A 197 7.36 11.23 -3.64
CA ASP A 197 7.72 10.45 -2.47
C ASP A 197 9.25 10.43 -2.32
N ILE A 198 9.75 10.75 -1.12
CA ILE A 198 11.16 10.63 -0.76
C ILE A 198 11.25 9.53 0.29
N GLU A 199 11.94 8.45 -0.03
CA GLU A 199 11.82 7.21 0.73
C GLU A 199 13.06 6.33 0.59
N SER A 200 13.23 5.35 1.49
CA SER A 200 14.27 4.35 1.35
C SER A 200 14.07 3.53 0.06
N VAL A 201 15.15 3.23 -0.65
CA VAL A 201 15.12 2.34 -1.83
C VAL A 201 14.62 0.94 -1.51
N ARG A 202 14.60 0.55 -0.23
CA ARG A 202 14.13 -0.76 0.27
C ARG A 202 12.61 -0.83 0.43
N LEU A 203 11.90 0.31 0.36
CA LEU A 203 10.44 0.32 0.46
C LEU A 203 9.81 -0.17 -0.84
N GLY A 204 8.80 -1.02 -0.71
CA GLY A 204 8.10 -1.59 -1.85
C GLY A 204 6.94 -2.48 -1.44
N LYS A 205 6.12 -2.85 -2.41
CA LYS A 205 5.01 -3.78 -2.21
C LYS A 205 5.49 -5.20 -1.85
N ASP A 206 6.69 -5.57 -2.24
CA ASP A 206 7.40 -6.80 -1.88
C ASP A 206 7.77 -6.83 -0.38
N LEU A 207 8.32 -5.73 0.16
CA LEU A 207 8.53 -5.59 1.60
C LEU A 207 7.22 -5.73 2.36
N GLY A 208 6.14 -5.14 1.83
CA GLY A 208 4.81 -5.29 2.40
C GLY A 208 4.33 -6.75 2.42
N ALA A 209 4.63 -7.53 1.37
CA ALA A 209 4.31 -8.95 1.33
C ALA A 209 5.10 -9.75 2.39
N SER A 210 6.39 -9.47 2.57
CA SER A 210 7.20 -10.04 3.65
C SER A 210 6.60 -9.76 5.02
N ARG A 211 6.25 -8.50 5.30
CA ARG A 211 5.60 -8.09 6.55
C ARG A 211 4.26 -8.80 6.77
N ALA A 212 3.48 -9.01 5.72
CA ALA A 212 2.20 -9.72 5.83
C ALA A 212 2.41 -11.17 6.31
N VAL A 213 3.38 -11.87 5.73
CA VAL A 213 3.73 -13.24 6.15
C VAL A 213 4.23 -13.25 7.59
N GLU A 214 5.13 -12.33 7.97
CA GLU A 214 5.66 -12.21 9.33
C GLU A 214 4.55 -11.94 10.36
N LEU A 215 3.61 -11.02 10.05
CA LEU A 215 2.47 -10.68 10.92
C LEU A 215 1.56 -11.88 11.18
N LEU A 216 1.24 -12.65 10.14
CA LEU A 216 0.42 -13.84 10.28
C LEU A 216 1.16 -14.94 11.03
N ALA A 217 2.44 -15.18 10.70
CA ALA A 217 3.27 -16.19 11.36
C ALA A 217 3.42 -15.91 12.87
N ALA A 218 3.57 -14.63 13.27
CA ALA A 218 3.63 -14.22 14.68
C ALA A 218 2.33 -14.53 15.45
N GLN A 219 1.21 -14.72 14.74
CA GLN A 219 -0.08 -15.12 15.29
C GLN A 219 -0.35 -16.63 15.18
N GLY A 220 0.61 -17.41 14.66
CA GLY A 220 0.44 -18.85 14.40
C GLY A 220 -0.44 -19.13 13.18
N ILE A 221 -0.63 -18.18 12.27
CA ILE A 221 -1.46 -18.30 11.07
C ILE A 221 -0.57 -18.59 9.87
N THR A 222 -0.84 -19.71 9.17
CA THR A 222 -0.13 -20.09 7.94
C THR A 222 -1.15 -20.40 6.84
N PRO A 223 -1.44 -19.44 5.95
CA PRO A 223 -2.39 -19.64 4.86
C PRO A 223 -1.91 -20.70 3.86
N GLN A 224 -2.84 -21.48 3.30
CA GLN A 224 -2.52 -22.45 2.24
C GLN A 224 -2.22 -21.77 0.90
N ALA A 225 -2.83 -20.61 0.65
CA ALA A 225 -2.62 -19.83 -0.57
C ALA A 225 -2.86 -18.33 -0.32
N TRP A 226 -2.35 -17.52 -1.24
CA TRP A 226 -2.52 -16.08 -1.22
C TRP A 226 -3.26 -15.57 -2.45
N ARG A 227 -3.99 -14.49 -2.28
CA ARG A 227 -4.50 -13.64 -3.37
C ARG A 227 -3.98 -12.24 -3.15
N THR A 228 -3.17 -11.75 -4.08
CA THR A 228 -2.78 -10.35 -4.13
C THR A 228 -3.68 -9.63 -5.12
N VAL A 229 -4.06 -8.38 -4.82
CA VAL A 229 -4.92 -7.57 -5.68
C VAL A 229 -4.29 -6.20 -5.86
N GLY A 230 -4.18 -5.73 -7.10
CA GLY A 230 -3.62 -4.43 -7.42
C GLY A 230 -4.08 -3.90 -8.77
N ASP A 231 -3.81 -2.63 -9.06
CA ASP A 231 -4.18 -1.95 -10.29
C ASP A 231 -2.97 -1.41 -11.08
N SER A 232 -1.77 -1.60 -10.56
CA SER A 232 -0.54 -1.06 -11.11
C SER A 232 0.57 -2.11 -11.27
N ARG A 233 1.59 -1.75 -12.06
CA ARG A 233 2.76 -2.62 -12.25
C ARG A 233 3.52 -2.91 -10.96
N THR A 234 3.53 -1.98 -10.02
CA THR A 234 4.23 -2.14 -8.73
C THR A 234 3.54 -3.15 -7.82
N ASP A 235 2.25 -3.40 -7.99
CA ASP A 235 1.50 -4.34 -7.16
C ASP A 235 1.86 -5.80 -7.43
N TYR A 236 2.33 -6.11 -8.64
CA TYR A 236 2.85 -7.44 -8.95
C TYR A 236 4.01 -7.86 -8.04
N ALA A 237 4.76 -6.90 -7.48
CA ALA A 237 5.84 -7.20 -6.54
C ALA A 237 5.37 -7.97 -5.29
N MET A 238 4.09 -7.82 -4.88
CA MET A 238 3.51 -8.63 -3.81
C MET A 238 3.51 -10.12 -4.17
N ALA A 239 2.98 -10.43 -5.36
CA ALA A 239 2.90 -11.82 -5.82
C ALA A 239 4.27 -12.37 -6.22
N ASP A 240 5.13 -11.54 -6.80
CA ASP A 240 6.50 -11.93 -7.12
C ASP A 240 7.26 -12.37 -5.86
N TRP A 241 7.17 -11.57 -4.78
CA TRP A 241 7.82 -11.91 -3.52
C TRP A 241 7.26 -13.20 -2.91
N LEU A 242 5.93 -13.33 -2.84
CA LEU A 242 5.28 -14.53 -2.32
C LEU A 242 5.66 -15.78 -3.10
N PHE A 243 5.65 -15.70 -4.43
CA PHE A 243 6.03 -16.81 -5.28
C PHE A 243 7.49 -17.23 -5.09
N HIS A 244 8.42 -16.29 -5.04
CA HIS A 244 9.85 -16.57 -4.85
C HIS A 244 10.20 -17.08 -3.44
N ASN A 245 9.28 -16.93 -2.48
CA ASN A 245 9.41 -17.47 -1.13
C ASN A 245 8.48 -18.68 -0.89
N ASP A 246 8.15 -19.43 -1.95
CA ASP A 246 7.43 -20.70 -1.91
C ASP A 246 5.98 -20.59 -1.34
N HIS A 247 5.36 -19.41 -1.41
CA HIS A 247 3.96 -19.25 -1.07
C HIS A 247 3.07 -19.40 -2.30
N PRO A 248 2.10 -20.36 -2.31
CA PRO A 248 1.14 -20.45 -3.41
C PRO A 248 0.35 -19.15 -3.57
N VAL A 249 0.43 -18.51 -4.74
CA VAL A 249 -0.17 -17.21 -4.98
C VAL A 249 -0.82 -17.12 -6.36
N LYS A 250 -1.91 -16.34 -6.44
CA LYS A 250 -2.45 -15.77 -7.68
C LYS A 250 -2.56 -14.26 -7.49
N HIS A 251 -2.28 -13.51 -8.55
CA HIS A 251 -2.48 -12.06 -8.58
C HIS A 251 -3.77 -11.71 -9.29
N VAL A 252 -4.48 -10.71 -8.80
CA VAL A 252 -5.64 -10.10 -9.48
C VAL A 252 -5.22 -8.73 -9.96
N ASP A 253 -5.20 -8.54 -11.28
CA ASP A 253 -5.02 -7.25 -11.91
C ASP A 253 -6.39 -6.64 -12.20
N VAL A 254 -6.76 -5.59 -11.46
CA VAL A 254 -8.06 -4.91 -11.64
C VAL A 254 -8.02 -3.82 -12.71
N ARG A 255 -6.87 -3.60 -13.37
CA ARG A 255 -6.72 -2.64 -14.48
C ARG A 255 -5.79 -3.19 -15.59
N PRO A 256 -6.16 -4.28 -16.24
CA PRO A 256 -5.31 -5.00 -17.20
C PRO A 256 -5.07 -4.25 -18.51
N ALA A 257 -5.64 -3.05 -18.72
CA ALA A 257 -5.49 -2.26 -19.93
C ALA A 257 -4.01 -1.92 -20.28
N ASP A 258 -3.13 -1.86 -19.27
CA ASP A 258 -1.69 -1.67 -19.45
C ASP A 258 -0.97 -2.95 -19.93
N GLY A 259 -1.73 -4.02 -20.20
CA GLY A 259 -1.27 -5.36 -20.54
C GLY A 259 -0.83 -6.18 -19.32
N ILE A 260 -1.01 -7.48 -19.38
CA ILE A 260 -0.62 -8.40 -18.30
C ILE A 260 0.81 -8.88 -18.54
N PRO A 261 1.75 -8.70 -17.59
CA PRO A 261 3.10 -9.24 -17.74
C PRO A 261 3.10 -10.77 -17.68
N VAL A 262 4.03 -11.40 -18.37
CA VAL A 262 4.27 -12.84 -18.23
C VAL A 262 4.82 -13.12 -16.83
N LYS A 263 4.10 -13.93 -16.05
CA LYS A 263 4.45 -14.29 -14.67
C LYS A 263 4.47 -15.80 -14.49
N PRO A 264 5.24 -16.34 -13.54
CA PRO A 264 5.29 -17.76 -13.24
C PRO A 264 4.08 -18.26 -12.42
N TYR A 265 3.18 -17.38 -12.04
CA TYR A 265 1.91 -17.64 -11.33
C TYR A 265 0.73 -17.10 -12.15
N GLU A 266 -0.46 -17.53 -11.80
CA GLU A 266 -1.68 -17.11 -12.49
C GLU A 266 -2.03 -15.67 -12.17
N VAL A 267 -2.34 -14.89 -13.21
CA VAL A 267 -2.89 -13.53 -13.11
C VAL A 267 -4.35 -13.57 -13.54
N LEU A 268 -5.22 -13.17 -12.64
CA LEU A 268 -6.67 -13.13 -12.81
C LEU A 268 -7.12 -11.70 -13.15
N THR A 269 -8.19 -11.59 -13.90
CA THR A 269 -8.85 -10.33 -14.26
C THR A 269 -10.36 -10.46 -14.13
N ALA A 270 -11.11 -9.40 -14.30
CA ALA A 270 -12.59 -9.45 -14.33
C ALA A 270 -13.13 -10.45 -15.36
N ALA A 271 -12.41 -10.68 -16.47
CA ALA A 271 -12.80 -11.66 -17.48
C ALA A 271 -12.83 -13.10 -16.94
N ASP A 272 -12.00 -13.45 -15.97
CA ASP A 272 -12.01 -14.78 -15.34
C ASP A 272 -13.27 -15.03 -14.49
N LEU A 273 -13.99 -13.96 -14.16
CA LEU A 273 -15.33 -14.02 -13.55
C LEU A 273 -16.47 -13.91 -14.58
N GLY A 274 -16.15 -13.90 -15.87
CA GLY A 274 -17.12 -13.71 -16.96
C GLY A 274 -17.66 -12.28 -17.07
N LEU A 275 -16.93 -11.29 -16.55
CA LEU A 275 -17.32 -9.87 -16.56
C LEU A 275 -16.72 -9.14 -17.76
N GLY A 276 -17.32 -8.00 -18.14
CA GLY A 276 -16.84 -7.17 -19.23
C GLY A 276 -15.52 -6.45 -18.93
N ALA A 277 -14.85 -6.00 -19.98
CA ALA A 277 -13.57 -5.28 -19.86
C ALA A 277 -13.70 -3.87 -19.25
N ASP A 278 -14.92 -3.38 -19.11
CA ASP A 278 -15.29 -2.13 -18.44
C ASP A 278 -15.36 -2.26 -16.91
N VAL A 279 -15.40 -3.50 -16.41
CA VAL A 279 -15.34 -3.78 -14.96
C VAL A 279 -13.89 -3.73 -14.51
N ILE A 280 -13.47 -2.59 -13.98
CA ILE A 280 -12.09 -2.30 -13.56
C ILE A 280 -12.05 -1.67 -12.16
N HIS A 281 -10.87 -1.50 -11.60
CA HIS A 281 -10.62 -0.89 -10.30
C HIS A 281 -11.48 -1.50 -9.18
N ASP A 282 -12.16 -0.67 -8.38
CA ASP A 282 -12.97 -1.10 -7.24
C ASP A 282 -14.20 -1.93 -7.64
N ASP A 283 -14.73 -1.79 -8.85
CA ASP A 283 -15.80 -2.67 -9.36
C ASP A 283 -15.27 -4.11 -9.56
N ALA A 284 -14.07 -4.26 -10.13
CA ALA A 284 -13.42 -5.57 -10.27
C ALA A 284 -13.01 -6.11 -8.89
N GLY A 285 -12.42 -5.29 -8.02
CA GLY A 285 -12.08 -5.65 -6.66
C GLY A 285 -13.29 -6.18 -5.89
N ALA A 286 -14.42 -5.45 -5.94
CA ALA A 286 -15.69 -5.87 -5.35
C ALA A 286 -16.20 -7.20 -5.91
N ALA A 287 -16.05 -7.44 -7.23
CA ALA A 287 -16.46 -8.68 -7.85
C ALA A 287 -15.65 -9.88 -7.33
N PHE A 288 -14.34 -9.74 -7.19
CA PHE A 288 -13.48 -10.78 -6.62
C PHE A 288 -13.76 -11.03 -5.14
N LEU A 289 -13.98 -10.01 -4.33
CA LEU A 289 -14.34 -10.17 -2.92
C LEU A 289 -15.66 -10.96 -2.78
N ARG A 290 -16.69 -10.62 -3.57
CA ARG A 290 -17.96 -11.38 -3.63
C ARG A 290 -17.75 -12.82 -4.07
N HIS A 291 -16.91 -13.05 -5.09
CA HIS A 291 -16.61 -14.39 -5.60
C HIS A 291 -15.97 -15.26 -4.49
N TRP A 292 -14.96 -14.75 -3.80
CA TRP A 292 -14.32 -15.49 -2.72
C TRP A 292 -15.26 -15.73 -1.54
N ARG A 293 -16.08 -14.75 -1.18
CA ARG A 293 -17.11 -14.93 -0.15
C ARG A 293 -18.11 -16.02 -0.51
N ALA A 294 -18.56 -16.06 -1.77
CA ALA A 294 -19.49 -17.09 -2.22
C ALA A 294 -18.87 -18.49 -2.21
N ALA A 295 -17.59 -18.62 -2.56
CA ALA A 295 -16.85 -19.88 -2.53
C ALA A 295 -16.67 -20.47 -1.11
N LEU A 296 -16.76 -19.65 -0.06
CA LEU A 296 -16.71 -20.11 1.34
C LEU A 296 -18.06 -20.57 1.87
N ALA A 297 -19.15 -20.23 1.20
CA ALA A 297 -20.52 -20.57 1.62
C ALA A 297 -21.03 -21.89 1.01
N GLY A 298 -20.32 -22.47 0.05
CA GLY A 298 -20.63 -23.75 -0.63
C GLY A 298 -19.75 -24.85 -0.15
#